data_0052a1c9e502d78394cd5a17a434a948
#
_entry.id   0052a1c9e502d78394cd5a17a434a948
#
_cell.length_a   1.000
_cell.length_b   1.000
_cell.length_c   1.000
_cell.angle_alpha   90.00
_cell.angle_beta   90.00
_cell.angle_gamma   90.00
#
_symmetry.space_group_name_H-M   'P 1'
#
loop_
_entity.id
_entity.type
_entity.pdbx_description
1 polymer ?
#
loop_
_entity_poly.entity_id
_entity_poly.type
_entity_poly.pdbx_seq_one_letter_code
_entity_poly.pdbx_strand_id
1 'polypeptide(L)'
;MARPRSEDKRNAILNAAIETLAELGERASTSKIAKVAGVAEGTLFTYFSNKEELLNQLYLSLKAELRQVIMLNYPNNSDLKTQMFYIWQSYLDWSLDAPLKRKVMAQLSTSEQITEQSKQIGMQTFCDFTKTIQEHIDDGKLRDYPPLFIGSILGALAEVTLNFIAQDTSQADLYRKSGFEAFWHAVSM
;
A
#
# COMPACT_ATOMS: atom_id res chain seq x y z
N MET A 1 -26.53 -9.68 -26.35
CA MET A 1 -25.74 -8.55 -25.82
C MET A 1 -25.22 -8.94 -24.43
N ALA A 2 -23.91 -8.94 -24.22
CA ALA A 2 -23.35 -9.18 -22.89
C ALA A 2 -23.72 -8.01 -21.98
N ARG A 3 -24.22 -8.31 -20.78
CA ARG A 3 -24.55 -7.29 -19.77
C ARG A 3 -23.26 -6.53 -19.39
N PRO A 4 -23.25 -5.18 -19.34
CA PRO A 4 -22.08 -4.43 -18.93
C PRO A 4 -21.55 -4.96 -17.60
N ARG A 5 -20.23 -5.09 -17.46
CA ARG A 5 -19.58 -5.47 -16.17
C ARG A 5 -19.95 -4.42 -15.13
N SER A 6 -20.50 -4.84 -14.00
CA SER A 6 -20.86 -3.95 -12.90
C SER A 6 -19.61 -3.65 -12.06
N GLU A 7 -19.25 -2.39 -11.87
CA GLU A 7 -18.19 -1.97 -10.95
C GLU A 7 -18.47 -2.44 -9.53
N ASP A 8 -19.72 -2.44 -9.08
CA ASP A 8 -20.09 -2.94 -7.75
C ASP A 8 -19.68 -4.40 -7.55
N LYS A 9 -19.90 -5.26 -8.57
CA LYS A 9 -19.50 -6.66 -8.48
C LYS A 9 -17.99 -6.84 -8.52
N ARG A 10 -17.29 -6.04 -9.34
CA ARG A 10 -15.83 -6.04 -9.37
C ARG A 10 -15.27 -5.68 -7.99
N ASN A 11 -15.79 -4.63 -7.39
CA ASN A 11 -15.38 -4.16 -6.07
C ASN A 11 -15.75 -5.18 -4.97
N ALA A 12 -16.90 -5.83 -5.05
CA ALA A 12 -17.29 -6.91 -4.13
C ALA A 12 -16.29 -8.08 -4.20
N ILE A 13 -15.82 -8.47 -5.38
CA ILE A 13 -14.82 -9.53 -5.56
C ILE A 13 -13.46 -9.08 -4.97
N LEU A 14 -13.03 -7.85 -5.19
CA LEU A 14 -11.78 -7.34 -4.64
C LEU A 14 -11.82 -7.26 -3.12
N ASN A 15 -12.93 -6.81 -2.52
CA ASN A 15 -13.11 -6.79 -1.07
C ASN A 15 -13.10 -8.20 -0.48
N ALA A 16 -13.80 -9.15 -1.09
CA ALA A 16 -13.77 -10.56 -0.70
C ALA A 16 -12.37 -11.18 -0.83
N ALA A 17 -11.60 -10.76 -1.83
CA ALA A 17 -10.21 -11.18 -1.98
C ALA A 17 -9.34 -10.64 -0.84
N ILE A 18 -9.53 -9.38 -0.39
CA ILE A 18 -8.84 -8.82 0.77
C ILE A 18 -9.12 -9.66 2.02
N GLU A 19 -10.38 -9.91 2.34
CA GLU A 19 -10.77 -10.70 3.51
C GLU A 19 -10.16 -12.11 3.46
N THR A 20 -10.31 -12.80 2.31
CA THR A 20 -9.85 -14.18 2.15
C THR A 20 -8.33 -14.30 2.18
N LEU A 21 -7.60 -13.36 1.55
CA LEU A 21 -6.13 -13.34 1.58
C LEU A 21 -5.60 -12.97 2.97
N ALA A 22 -6.24 -12.05 3.68
CA ALA A 22 -5.85 -11.70 5.03
C ALA A 22 -5.98 -12.90 5.99
N GLU A 23 -6.97 -13.79 5.78
CA GLU A 23 -7.19 -15.01 6.57
C GLU A 23 -6.26 -16.15 6.15
N LEU A 24 -6.19 -16.46 4.85
CA LEU A 24 -5.61 -17.70 4.32
C LEU A 24 -4.28 -17.50 3.59
N GLY A 25 -3.86 -16.25 3.34
CA GLY A 25 -2.67 -15.94 2.54
C GLY A 25 -2.77 -16.51 1.13
N GLU A 26 -1.70 -17.08 0.63
CA GLU A 26 -1.63 -17.68 -0.71
C GLU A 26 -2.54 -18.90 -0.91
N ARG A 27 -3.02 -19.52 0.17
CA ARG A 27 -3.98 -20.63 0.11
C ARG A 27 -5.41 -20.18 -0.26
N ALA A 28 -5.67 -18.86 -0.33
CA ALA A 28 -6.94 -18.30 -0.79
C ALA A 28 -7.26 -18.81 -2.21
N SER A 29 -8.35 -19.57 -2.36
CA SER A 29 -8.81 -20.06 -3.68
C SER A 29 -9.82 -19.09 -4.30
N THR A 30 -9.91 -19.06 -5.62
CA THR A 30 -10.92 -18.28 -6.36
C THR A 30 -12.34 -18.71 -5.98
N SER A 31 -12.57 -19.99 -5.74
CA SER A 31 -13.84 -20.51 -5.25
C SER A 31 -14.23 -19.93 -3.87
N LYS A 32 -13.29 -19.86 -2.92
CA LYS A 32 -13.53 -19.24 -1.60
C LYS A 32 -13.81 -17.75 -1.74
N ILE A 33 -13.03 -17.03 -2.55
CA ILE A 33 -13.21 -15.60 -2.81
C ILE A 33 -14.59 -15.35 -3.45
N ALA A 34 -14.99 -16.13 -4.47
CA ALA A 34 -16.29 -16.00 -5.11
C ALA A 34 -17.44 -16.23 -4.11
N LYS A 35 -17.30 -17.23 -3.22
CA LYS A 35 -18.27 -17.50 -2.17
C LYS A 35 -18.41 -16.35 -1.20
N VAL A 36 -17.31 -15.73 -0.75
CA VAL A 36 -17.31 -14.57 0.15
C VAL A 36 -17.93 -13.34 -0.56
N ALA A 37 -17.61 -13.16 -1.87
CA ALA A 37 -18.19 -12.09 -2.68
C ALA A 37 -19.67 -12.25 -3.01
N GLY A 38 -20.28 -13.40 -2.67
CA GLY A 38 -21.69 -13.71 -3.01
C GLY A 38 -21.93 -13.90 -4.51
N VAL A 39 -20.92 -14.38 -5.27
CA VAL A 39 -21.02 -14.63 -6.71
C VAL A 39 -20.66 -16.07 -7.04
N ALA A 40 -21.14 -16.58 -8.20
CA ALA A 40 -20.64 -17.83 -8.73
C ALA A 40 -19.16 -17.66 -9.18
N GLU A 41 -18.36 -18.72 -9.05
CA GLU A 41 -16.94 -18.69 -9.47
C GLU A 41 -16.78 -18.34 -10.95
N GLY A 42 -17.65 -18.84 -11.83
CA GLY A 42 -17.68 -18.45 -13.24
C GLY A 42 -17.93 -16.93 -13.44
N THR A 43 -18.65 -16.28 -12.52
CA THR A 43 -18.84 -14.83 -12.55
C THR A 43 -17.52 -14.12 -12.20
N LEU A 44 -16.75 -14.61 -11.21
CA LEU A 44 -15.43 -14.05 -10.89
C LEU A 44 -14.53 -14.07 -12.13
N PHE A 45 -14.53 -15.17 -12.89
CA PHE A 45 -13.74 -15.30 -14.12
C PHE A 45 -14.25 -14.43 -15.29
N THR A 46 -15.43 -13.84 -15.20
CA THR A 46 -15.86 -12.81 -16.13
C THR A 46 -15.15 -11.47 -15.90
N TYR A 47 -14.70 -11.21 -14.67
CA TYR A 47 -13.99 -9.97 -14.27
C TYR A 47 -12.47 -10.12 -14.32
N PHE A 48 -11.97 -11.29 -13.92
CA PHE A 48 -10.54 -11.60 -13.82
C PHE A 48 -10.30 -12.95 -14.48
N SER A 49 -9.46 -13.01 -15.52
CA SER A 49 -9.26 -14.23 -16.34
C SER A 49 -8.72 -15.41 -15.53
N ASN A 50 -7.99 -15.14 -14.44
CA ASN A 50 -7.42 -16.12 -13.55
C ASN A 50 -7.10 -15.50 -12.18
N LYS A 51 -6.58 -16.30 -11.24
CA LYS A 51 -6.18 -15.83 -9.89
C LYS A 51 -5.06 -14.82 -9.94
N GLU A 52 -4.07 -15.02 -10.80
CA GLU A 52 -2.93 -14.12 -10.95
C GLU A 52 -3.40 -12.71 -11.36
N GLU A 53 -4.27 -12.60 -12.38
CA GLU A 53 -4.85 -11.32 -12.76
C GLU A 53 -5.61 -10.66 -11.60
N LEU A 54 -6.42 -11.41 -10.86
CA LEU A 54 -7.12 -10.91 -9.67
C LEU A 54 -6.13 -10.31 -8.66
N LEU A 55 -5.05 -11.02 -8.34
CA LEU A 55 -4.05 -10.56 -7.37
C LEU A 55 -3.30 -9.32 -7.85
N ASN A 56 -2.92 -9.29 -9.14
CA ASN A 56 -2.25 -8.14 -9.73
C ASN A 56 -3.16 -6.89 -9.75
N GLN A 57 -4.43 -7.05 -10.13
CA GLN A 57 -5.41 -5.96 -10.10
C GLN A 57 -5.69 -5.48 -8.67
N LEU A 58 -5.74 -6.40 -7.70
CA LEU A 58 -5.88 -6.05 -6.29
C LEU A 58 -4.68 -5.25 -5.78
N TYR A 59 -3.46 -5.71 -6.06
CA TYR A 59 -2.23 -5.02 -5.70
C TYR A 59 -2.22 -3.58 -6.22
N LEU A 60 -2.54 -3.39 -7.50
CA LEU A 60 -2.58 -2.07 -8.12
C LEU A 60 -3.68 -1.18 -7.53
N SER A 61 -4.85 -1.75 -7.21
CA SER A 61 -5.94 -0.99 -6.58
C SER A 61 -5.58 -0.51 -5.18
N LEU A 62 -4.88 -1.33 -4.37
CA LEU A 62 -4.42 -0.94 -3.04
C LEU A 62 -3.34 0.15 -3.11
N LYS A 63 -2.41 0.07 -4.08
CA LYS A 63 -1.41 1.12 -4.33
C LYS A 63 -2.06 2.44 -4.74
N ALA A 64 -3.07 2.39 -5.62
CA ALA A 64 -3.79 3.57 -6.07
C ALA A 64 -4.60 4.21 -4.94
N GLU A 65 -5.26 3.41 -4.10
CA GLU A 65 -5.99 3.88 -2.93
C GLU A 65 -5.07 4.60 -1.93
N LEU A 66 -3.94 3.96 -1.59
CA LEU A 66 -2.95 4.58 -0.70
C LEU A 66 -2.44 5.91 -1.26
N ARG A 67 -2.14 5.97 -2.56
CA ARG A 67 -1.76 7.23 -3.20
C ARG A 67 -2.85 8.29 -3.07
N GLN A 68 -4.11 7.95 -3.30
CA GLN A 68 -5.22 8.90 -3.16
C GLN A 68 -5.29 9.47 -1.74
N VAL A 69 -5.11 8.63 -0.72
CA VAL A 69 -5.09 9.08 0.69
C VAL A 69 -3.91 10.03 0.94
N ILE A 70 -2.71 9.70 0.48
CA ILE A 70 -1.52 10.54 0.66
C ILE A 70 -1.68 11.87 -0.09
N MET A 71 -2.26 11.88 -1.30
CA MET A 71 -2.41 13.09 -2.09
C MET A 71 -3.55 14.01 -1.60
N LEU A 72 -4.42 13.51 -0.75
CA LEU A 72 -5.47 14.33 -0.14
C LEU A 72 -4.85 15.34 0.82
N ASN A 73 -4.88 16.62 0.45
CA ASN A 73 -4.27 17.73 1.23
C ASN A 73 -2.73 17.65 1.36
N TYR A 74 -2.04 17.02 0.42
CA TYR A 74 -0.59 16.95 0.43
C TYR A 74 0.03 18.37 0.45
N PRO A 75 0.98 18.66 1.37
CA PRO A 75 1.50 20.01 1.58
C PRO A 75 2.61 20.37 0.57
N ASN A 76 2.24 20.56 -0.70
CA ASN A 76 3.18 20.79 -1.82
C ASN A 76 4.16 21.96 -1.61
N ASN A 77 3.78 22.98 -0.81
CA ASN A 77 4.57 24.18 -0.62
C ASN A 77 5.36 24.18 0.71
N SER A 78 5.38 23.07 1.43
CA SER A 78 6.11 22.94 2.68
C SER A 78 7.54 22.43 2.46
N ASP A 79 8.37 22.52 3.50
CA ASP A 79 9.71 21.92 3.50
C ASP A 79 9.65 20.39 3.42
N LEU A 80 10.76 19.76 3.03
CA LEU A 80 10.85 18.33 2.82
C LEU A 80 10.49 17.52 4.07
N LYS A 81 10.94 17.92 5.27
CA LYS A 81 10.63 17.18 6.51
C LYS A 81 9.14 17.16 6.77
N THR A 82 8.47 18.28 6.57
CA THR A 82 7.00 18.41 6.69
C THR A 82 6.27 17.54 5.67
N GLN A 83 6.73 17.51 4.41
CA GLN A 83 6.16 16.66 3.37
C GLN A 83 6.32 15.17 3.70
N MET A 84 7.51 14.75 4.13
CA MET A 84 7.79 13.37 4.53
C MET A 84 7.00 12.96 5.79
N PHE A 85 6.86 13.86 6.75
CA PHE A 85 6.02 13.62 7.92
C PHE A 85 4.55 13.43 7.56
N TYR A 86 4.05 14.21 6.60
CA TYR A 86 2.69 14.05 6.10
C TYR A 86 2.46 12.69 5.43
N ILE A 87 3.41 12.25 4.57
CA ILE A 87 3.36 10.91 3.95
C ILE A 87 3.35 9.83 5.03
N TRP A 88 4.23 9.96 6.02
CA TRP A 88 4.31 9.05 7.17
C TRP A 88 2.98 8.94 7.91
N GLN A 89 2.40 10.06 8.31
CA GLN A 89 1.13 10.08 9.03
C GLN A 89 -0.01 9.49 8.20
N SER A 90 -0.12 9.89 6.93
CA SER A 90 -1.15 9.39 6.02
C SER A 90 -1.05 7.87 5.83
N TYR A 91 0.17 7.32 5.75
CA TYR A 91 0.38 5.87 5.66
C TYR A 91 -0.03 5.16 6.95
N LEU A 92 0.33 5.70 8.12
CA LEU A 92 -0.05 5.12 9.41
C LEU A 92 -1.58 5.15 9.59
N ASP A 93 -2.23 6.27 9.29
CA ASP A 93 -3.67 6.42 9.40
C ASP A 93 -4.41 5.44 8.49
N TRP A 94 -4.05 5.39 7.20
CA TRP A 94 -4.61 4.40 6.27
C TRP A 94 -4.40 2.96 6.75
N SER A 95 -3.24 2.66 7.33
CA SER A 95 -2.91 1.32 7.82
C SER A 95 -3.71 0.92 9.06
N LEU A 96 -4.01 1.88 9.94
CA LEU A 96 -4.83 1.66 11.14
C LEU A 96 -6.31 1.57 10.81
N ASP A 97 -6.79 2.37 9.86
CA ASP A 97 -8.18 2.36 9.41
C ASP A 97 -8.52 1.12 8.56
N ALA A 98 -7.54 0.58 7.85
CA ALA A 98 -7.73 -0.56 6.95
C ALA A 98 -6.67 -1.68 7.16
N PRO A 99 -6.62 -2.31 8.36
CA PRO A 99 -5.56 -3.25 8.72
C PRO A 99 -5.50 -4.50 7.81
N LEU A 100 -6.64 -4.97 7.30
CA LEU A 100 -6.66 -6.08 6.34
C LEU A 100 -6.04 -5.68 5.00
N LYS A 101 -6.33 -4.47 4.50
CA LYS A 101 -5.73 -3.95 3.27
C LYS A 101 -4.21 -3.81 3.39
N ARG A 102 -3.73 -3.26 4.52
CA ARG A 102 -2.29 -3.18 4.83
C ARG A 102 -1.65 -4.56 4.79
N LYS A 103 -2.23 -5.53 5.54
CA LYS A 103 -1.73 -6.90 5.60
C LYS A 103 -1.63 -7.54 4.22
N VAL A 104 -2.69 -7.42 3.40
CA VAL A 104 -2.73 -7.98 2.05
C VAL A 104 -1.75 -7.26 1.13
N MET A 105 -1.64 -5.94 1.20
CA MET A 105 -0.67 -5.18 0.40
C MET A 105 0.77 -5.60 0.71
N ALA A 106 1.11 -5.80 1.99
CA ALA A 106 2.43 -6.29 2.39
C ALA A 106 2.71 -7.70 1.84
N GLN A 107 1.75 -8.62 1.94
CA GLN A 107 1.85 -9.97 1.38
C GLN A 107 2.05 -9.95 -0.14
N LEU A 108 1.23 -9.18 -0.86
CA LEU A 108 1.30 -9.10 -2.32
C LEU A 108 2.61 -8.44 -2.79
N SER A 109 3.14 -7.46 -2.05
CA SER A 109 4.39 -6.77 -2.42
C SER A 109 5.61 -7.71 -2.50
N THR A 110 5.59 -8.83 -1.77
CA THR A 110 6.66 -9.85 -1.75
C THR A 110 6.30 -11.12 -2.49
N SER A 111 5.07 -11.23 -3.01
CA SER A 111 4.58 -12.44 -3.68
C SER A 111 5.16 -12.59 -5.09
N GLU A 112 5.55 -13.82 -5.44
CA GLU A 112 5.95 -14.18 -6.80
C GLU A 112 4.77 -14.16 -7.80
N GLN A 113 3.52 -14.13 -7.30
CA GLN A 113 2.31 -14.05 -8.12
C GLN A 113 2.06 -12.62 -8.66
N ILE A 114 2.79 -11.62 -8.16
CA ILE A 114 2.74 -10.25 -8.69
C ILE A 114 3.79 -10.12 -9.77
N THR A 115 3.34 -9.84 -11.00
CA THR A 115 4.22 -9.71 -12.17
C THR A 115 5.15 -8.50 -12.03
N GLU A 116 6.32 -8.58 -12.65
CA GLU A 116 7.26 -7.45 -12.68
C GLU A 116 6.62 -6.20 -13.30
N GLN A 117 5.72 -6.37 -14.28
CA GLN A 117 4.96 -5.26 -14.86
C GLN A 117 4.06 -4.59 -13.80
N SER A 118 3.34 -5.36 -12.98
CA SER A 118 2.49 -4.81 -11.91
C SER A 118 3.31 -4.17 -10.81
N LYS A 119 4.48 -4.73 -10.47
CA LYS A 119 5.42 -4.10 -9.53
C LYS A 119 5.91 -2.75 -10.07
N GLN A 120 6.29 -2.67 -11.34
CA GLN A 120 6.70 -1.42 -11.98
C GLN A 120 5.60 -0.38 -11.99
N ILE A 121 4.36 -0.75 -12.38
CA ILE A 121 3.20 0.16 -12.33
C ILE A 121 2.94 0.63 -10.90
N GLY A 122 2.99 -0.28 -9.92
CA GLY A 122 2.84 0.05 -8.50
C GLY A 122 3.92 1.01 -7.98
N MET A 123 5.16 0.89 -8.46
CA MET A 123 6.23 1.86 -8.17
C MET A 123 6.01 3.20 -8.88
N GLN A 124 5.59 3.17 -10.16
CA GLN A 124 5.28 4.38 -10.91
C GLN A 124 4.15 5.21 -10.29
N THR A 125 3.25 4.56 -9.55
CA THR A 125 2.20 5.24 -8.78
C THR A 125 2.78 6.30 -7.83
N PHE A 126 4.04 6.15 -7.40
CA PHE A 126 4.74 7.06 -6.49
C PHE A 126 5.96 7.76 -7.13
N CYS A 127 6.01 7.84 -8.46
CA CYS A 127 7.17 8.40 -9.17
C CYS A 127 7.46 9.87 -8.84
N ASP A 128 6.43 10.66 -8.52
CA ASP A 128 6.59 12.06 -8.13
C ASP A 128 7.41 12.17 -6.84
N PHE A 129 7.09 11.32 -5.84
CA PHE A 129 7.86 11.28 -4.59
C PHE A 129 9.29 10.82 -4.82
N THR A 130 9.49 9.81 -5.67
CA THR A 130 10.84 9.34 -6.03
C THR A 130 11.67 10.46 -6.67
N LYS A 131 11.05 11.27 -7.52
CA LYS A 131 11.67 12.42 -8.17
C LYS A 131 12.05 13.51 -7.17
N THR A 132 11.11 13.88 -6.30
CA THR A 132 11.35 14.85 -5.22
C THR A 132 12.47 14.38 -4.28
N ILE A 133 12.51 13.10 -3.92
CA ILE A 133 13.59 12.53 -3.12
C ILE A 133 14.93 12.69 -3.84
N GLN A 134 15.03 12.37 -5.14
CA GLN A 134 16.26 12.51 -5.91
C GLN A 134 16.74 13.96 -5.95
N GLU A 135 15.85 14.93 -6.20
CA GLU A 135 16.18 16.36 -6.19
C GLU A 135 16.79 16.80 -4.85
N HIS A 136 16.28 16.27 -3.73
CA HIS A 136 16.80 16.61 -2.40
C HIS A 136 18.09 15.85 -2.03
N ILE A 137 18.35 14.71 -2.65
CA ILE A 137 19.67 14.05 -2.58
C ILE A 137 20.70 14.91 -3.33
N ASP A 138 20.37 15.35 -4.55
CA ASP A 138 21.24 16.17 -5.39
C ASP A 138 21.54 17.53 -4.72
N ASP A 139 20.59 18.06 -3.94
CA ASP A 139 20.74 19.29 -3.12
C ASP A 139 21.54 19.05 -1.82
N GLY A 140 21.95 17.82 -1.50
CA GLY A 140 22.67 17.50 -0.26
C GLY A 140 21.82 17.57 1.02
N LYS A 141 20.51 17.55 0.92
CA LYS A 141 19.57 17.54 2.07
C LYS A 141 19.28 16.14 2.60
N LEU A 142 19.37 15.16 1.71
CA LEU A 142 19.24 13.75 2.04
C LEU A 142 20.56 13.02 1.77
N ARG A 143 20.77 11.92 2.45
CA ARG A 143 21.89 11.01 2.20
C ARG A 143 21.80 10.44 0.79
N ASP A 144 22.95 10.17 0.18
CA ASP A 144 23.07 9.58 -1.15
C ASP A 144 22.67 8.07 -1.12
N TYR A 145 21.39 7.85 -0.88
CA TYR A 145 20.77 6.53 -0.96
C TYR A 145 19.87 6.44 -2.18
N PRO A 146 19.74 5.27 -2.82
CA PRO A 146 18.76 5.12 -3.89
C PRO A 146 17.35 5.52 -3.40
N PRO A 147 16.57 6.33 -4.14
CA PRO A 147 15.25 6.80 -3.69
C PRO A 147 14.28 5.68 -3.27
N LEU A 148 14.31 4.54 -3.97
CA LEU A 148 13.50 3.37 -3.59
C LEU A 148 13.93 2.75 -2.26
N PHE A 149 15.21 2.86 -1.91
CA PHE A 149 15.73 2.39 -0.61
C PHE A 149 15.23 3.29 0.53
N ILE A 150 15.21 4.61 0.33
CA ILE A 150 14.61 5.56 1.28
C ILE A 150 13.13 5.22 1.52
N GLY A 151 12.36 4.95 0.47
CA GLY A 151 10.98 4.50 0.58
C GLY A 151 10.84 3.18 1.34
N SER A 152 11.79 2.26 1.16
CA SER A 152 11.81 0.98 1.87
C SER A 152 12.11 1.15 3.37
N ILE A 153 13.03 2.05 3.73
CA ILE A 153 13.30 2.41 5.14
C ILE A 153 12.04 2.98 5.80
N LEU A 154 11.35 3.91 5.10
CA LEU A 154 10.09 4.47 5.59
C LEU A 154 9.06 3.37 5.86
N GLY A 155 8.85 2.48 4.91
CA GLY A 155 7.90 1.37 5.05
C GLY A 155 8.27 0.43 6.19
N ALA A 156 9.54 0.05 6.34
CA ALA A 156 10.00 -0.85 7.41
C ALA A 156 9.79 -0.23 8.80
N LEU A 157 10.15 1.04 8.99
CA LEU A 157 9.95 1.74 10.26
C LEU A 157 8.46 2.00 10.55
N ALA A 158 7.65 2.26 9.52
CA ALA A 158 6.21 2.35 9.68
C ALA A 158 5.59 1.03 10.16
N GLU A 159 6.01 -0.11 9.61
CA GLU A 159 5.54 -1.44 10.09
C GLU A 159 5.93 -1.69 11.55
N VAL A 160 7.16 -1.36 11.95
CA VAL A 160 7.57 -1.45 13.36
C VAL A 160 6.68 -0.55 14.22
N THR A 161 6.48 0.70 13.83
CA THR A 161 5.64 1.67 14.54
C THR A 161 4.20 1.17 14.71
N LEU A 162 3.59 0.65 13.64
CA LEU A 162 2.24 0.11 13.65
C LEU A 162 2.11 -1.10 14.59
N ASN A 163 3.13 -1.95 14.65
CA ASN A 163 3.14 -3.10 15.56
C ASN A 163 3.18 -2.65 17.03
N PHE A 164 3.93 -1.60 17.38
CA PHE A 164 3.94 -1.04 18.73
C PHE A 164 2.62 -0.34 19.07
N ILE A 165 2.04 0.42 18.14
CA ILE A 165 0.71 1.04 18.32
C ILE A 165 -0.36 -0.03 18.58
N ALA A 166 -0.30 -1.17 17.86
CA ALA A 166 -1.25 -2.26 18.05
C ALA A 166 -1.13 -2.95 19.43
N GLN A 167 0.06 -2.93 20.04
CA GLN A 167 0.28 -3.48 21.37
C GLN A 167 -0.14 -2.52 22.50
N ASP A 168 0.07 -1.22 22.29
CA ASP A 168 -0.29 -0.17 23.25
C ASP A 168 -0.77 1.10 22.54
N THR A 169 -2.08 1.17 22.35
CA THR A 169 -2.74 2.32 21.68
C THR A 169 -2.66 3.60 22.50
N SER A 170 -2.43 3.52 23.81
CA SER A 170 -2.30 4.72 24.67
C SER A 170 -1.02 5.51 24.38
N GLN A 171 -0.01 4.88 23.78
CA GLN A 171 1.26 5.48 23.40
C GLN A 171 1.36 5.76 21.89
N ALA A 172 0.25 5.70 21.16
CA ALA A 172 0.25 5.84 19.69
C ALA A 172 0.97 7.10 19.20
N ASP A 173 0.73 8.26 19.81
CA ASP A 173 1.36 9.52 19.43
C ASP A 173 2.88 9.51 19.67
N LEU A 174 3.33 8.89 20.75
CA LEU A 174 4.74 8.71 21.04
C LEU A 174 5.41 7.84 19.97
N TYR A 175 4.80 6.69 19.63
CA TYR A 175 5.36 5.78 18.63
C TYR A 175 5.38 6.42 17.24
N ARG A 176 4.32 7.14 16.85
CA ARG A 176 4.25 7.89 15.59
C ARG A 176 5.40 8.88 15.44
N LYS A 177 5.63 9.68 16.49
CA LYS A 177 6.70 10.68 16.52
C LYS A 177 8.08 10.02 16.52
N SER A 178 8.32 9.07 17.41
CA SER A 178 9.62 8.39 17.53
C SER A 178 9.99 7.61 16.28
N GLY A 179 9.03 6.94 15.65
CA GLY A 179 9.25 6.22 14.40
C GLY A 179 9.61 7.16 13.25
N PHE A 180 8.92 8.32 13.14
CA PHE A 180 9.29 9.31 12.14
C PHE A 180 10.67 9.92 12.39
N GLU A 181 11.00 10.28 13.62
CA GLU A 181 12.31 10.83 13.93
C GLU A 181 13.43 9.82 13.64
N ALA A 182 13.22 8.53 13.94
CA ALA A 182 14.16 7.48 13.57
C ALA A 182 14.34 7.39 12.05
N PHE A 183 13.25 7.44 11.28
CA PHE A 183 13.30 7.50 9.82
C PHE A 183 14.07 8.74 9.34
N TRP A 184 13.70 9.93 9.83
CA TRP A 184 14.29 11.17 9.39
C TRP A 184 15.81 11.21 9.65
N HIS A 185 16.26 10.82 10.84
CA HIS A 185 17.68 10.72 11.17
C HIS A 185 18.43 9.69 10.31
N ALA A 186 17.76 8.64 9.86
CA ALA A 186 18.40 7.65 8.98
C ALA A 186 18.66 8.18 7.58
N VAL A 187 17.86 9.14 7.08
CA VAL A 187 17.91 9.58 5.67
C VAL A 187 18.35 11.03 5.48
N SER A 188 18.24 11.89 6.48
CA SER A 188 18.70 13.30 6.39
C SER A 188 20.22 13.42 6.63
N MET A 189 20.80 14.49 6.07
CA MET A 189 22.19 14.87 6.33
C MET A 189 22.31 15.55 7.68
#